data_cd7801877f29a950f9ba4552b1ed83cc
#
_entry.id   cd7801877f29a950f9ba4552b1ed83cc
#
_cell.length_a   1.000
_cell.length_b   1.000
_cell.length_c   1.000
_cell.angle_alpha   90.00
_cell.angle_beta   90.00
_cell.angle_gamma   90.00
#
_symmetry.space_group_name_H-M   'P 1'
#
loop_
_entity.id
_entity.type
_entity.pdbx_description
1 polymer ?
#
loop_
_entity_poly.entity_id
_entity_poly.type
_entity_poly.pdbx_seq_one_letter_code
_entity_poly.pdbx_strand_id
1 'polypeptide(L)'
;MADSTLMDRLEALLEAPTDGADAPSLTHLETTLTDGYARALALEAERVRLARQISELAARDGGDAGEQTRELNSLSARLAKADGDLSRLRLVLGALRRRAKAARAATAAA
;
A
#
# COMPACT_ATOMS: atom_id res chain seq x y z
N MET A 1 13.87 5.09 -0.75
CA MET A 1 12.93 4.22 -1.43
C MET A 1 11.53 4.75 -1.29
N ALA A 2 10.80 4.81 -2.42
CA ALA A 2 9.50 5.49 -2.48
C ALA A 2 8.47 4.94 -1.50
N ASP A 3 8.40 3.61 -1.35
CA ASP A 3 7.39 2.96 -0.50
C ASP A 3 7.63 3.22 0.98
N SER A 4 8.87 3.14 1.43
CA SER A 4 9.22 3.45 2.83
C SER A 4 8.92 4.91 3.15
N THR A 5 9.22 5.82 2.21
CA THR A 5 8.96 7.25 2.39
C THR A 5 7.46 7.54 2.49
N LEU A 6 6.64 6.92 1.62
CA LEU A 6 5.19 7.10 1.68
C LEU A 6 4.62 6.53 2.99
N MET A 7 5.03 5.31 3.37
CA MET A 7 4.56 4.69 4.60
C MET A 7 4.96 5.53 5.82
N ASP A 8 6.18 6.06 5.84
CA ASP A 8 6.65 6.93 6.91
C ASP A 8 5.81 8.19 7.02
N ARG A 9 5.44 8.79 5.88
CA ARG A 9 4.56 9.96 5.83
C ARG A 9 3.17 9.65 6.39
N LEU A 10 2.61 8.51 6.00
CA LEU A 10 1.29 8.07 6.46
C LEU A 10 1.30 7.82 7.97
N GLU A 11 2.30 7.11 8.47
CA GLU A 11 2.43 6.82 9.90
C GLU A 11 2.67 8.08 10.71
N ALA A 12 3.47 9.01 10.21
CA ALA A 12 3.71 10.30 10.86
C ALA A 12 2.42 11.10 11.02
N LEU A 13 1.54 11.06 10.01
CA LEU A 13 0.24 11.73 10.09
C LEU A 13 -0.68 11.08 11.11
N LEU A 14 -0.61 9.75 11.28
CA LEU A 14 -1.38 9.05 12.30
C LEU A 14 -0.92 9.37 13.71
N GLU A 15 0.38 9.63 13.89
CA GLU A 15 0.97 9.96 15.19
C GLU A 15 0.85 11.45 15.53
N ALA A 16 0.57 12.30 14.55
CA ALA A 16 0.49 13.73 14.73
C ALA A 16 -0.72 14.12 15.60
N PRO A 17 -0.67 15.29 16.28
CA PRO A 17 -1.81 15.77 17.05
C PRO A 17 -3.07 15.91 16.20
N THR A 18 -4.24 15.73 16.82
CA THR A 18 -5.53 15.86 16.14
C THR A 18 -6.06 17.28 16.15
N ASP A 19 -5.53 18.13 17.02
CA ASP A 19 -5.93 19.54 17.13
C ASP A 19 -4.72 20.39 17.50
N GLY A 20 -4.90 21.70 17.49
CA GLY A 20 -3.86 22.68 17.80
C GLY A 20 -3.01 23.05 16.61
N ALA A 21 -1.98 23.88 16.88
CA ALA A 21 -1.12 24.45 15.84
C ALA A 21 -0.28 23.41 15.10
N ASP A 22 0.03 22.28 15.76
CA ASP A 22 0.86 21.22 15.18
C ASP A 22 0.05 20.14 14.45
N ALA A 23 -1.28 20.25 14.46
CA ALA A 23 -2.12 19.30 13.75
C ALA A 23 -1.98 19.50 12.24
N PRO A 24 -1.87 18.41 11.47
CA PRO A 24 -1.81 18.53 10.01
C PRO A 24 -3.11 19.09 9.46
N SER A 25 -2.99 19.87 8.37
CA SER A 25 -4.16 20.42 7.71
C SER A 25 -4.98 19.31 7.03
N LEU A 26 -6.27 19.56 6.84
CA LEU A 26 -7.13 18.63 6.09
C LEU A 26 -6.60 18.41 4.67
N THR A 27 -6.14 19.48 4.01
CA THR A 27 -5.56 19.37 2.68
C THR A 27 -4.35 18.43 2.67
N HIS A 28 -3.48 18.52 3.67
CA HIS A 28 -2.31 17.65 3.76
C HIS A 28 -2.72 16.19 3.99
N LEU A 29 -3.70 15.95 4.86
CA LEU A 29 -4.25 14.62 5.08
C LEU A 29 -4.81 14.02 3.78
N GLU A 30 -5.62 14.80 3.06
CA GLU A 30 -6.25 14.34 1.82
C GLU A 30 -5.25 14.10 0.70
N THR A 31 -4.23 14.95 0.57
CA THR A 31 -3.18 14.77 -0.43
C THR A 31 -2.39 13.48 -0.17
N THR A 32 -2.04 13.24 1.10
CA THR A 32 -1.30 12.03 1.46
C THR A 32 -2.15 10.78 1.29
N LEU A 33 -3.46 10.85 1.58
CA LEU A 33 -4.40 9.77 1.30
C LEU A 33 -4.45 9.45 -0.20
N THR A 34 -4.50 10.47 -1.05
CA THR A 34 -4.52 10.29 -2.50
C THR A 34 -3.27 9.54 -2.97
N ASP A 35 -2.10 9.92 -2.47
CA ASP A 35 -0.84 9.23 -2.77
C ASP A 35 -0.90 7.77 -2.30
N GLY A 36 -1.45 7.54 -1.12
CA GLY A 36 -1.61 6.19 -0.57
C GLY A 36 -2.54 5.31 -1.39
N TYR A 37 -3.67 5.85 -1.82
CA TYR A 37 -4.61 5.11 -2.69
C TYR A 37 -3.99 4.77 -4.04
N ALA A 38 -3.22 5.70 -4.62
CA ALA A 38 -2.52 5.44 -5.87
C ALA A 38 -1.52 4.29 -5.71
N ARG A 39 -0.80 4.24 -4.59
CA ARG A 39 0.12 3.15 -4.30
C ARG A 39 -0.62 1.82 -4.09
N ALA A 40 -1.76 1.83 -3.41
CA ALA A 40 -2.58 0.64 -3.22
C ALA A 40 -3.04 0.05 -4.56
N LEU A 41 -3.48 0.90 -5.48
CA LEU A 41 -3.87 0.46 -6.83
C LEU A 41 -2.68 -0.15 -7.58
N ALA A 42 -1.49 0.44 -7.46
CA ALA A 42 -0.29 -0.09 -8.09
C ALA A 42 0.08 -1.46 -7.52
N LEU A 43 -0.04 -1.66 -6.21
CA LEU A 43 0.22 -2.94 -5.57
C LEU A 43 -0.80 -4.00 -5.98
N GLU A 44 -2.08 -3.64 -6.10
CA GLU A 44 -3.12 -4.55 -6.60
C GLU A 44 -2.81 -5.02 -8.01
N ALA A 45 -2.39 -4.10 -8.89
CA ALA A 45 -2.00 -4.44 -10.26
C ALA A 45 -0.77 -5.34 -10.28
N GLU A 46 0.20 -5.09 -9.41
CA GLU A 46 1.39 -5.94 -9.29
C GLU A 46 1.03 -7.36 -8.84
N ARG A 47 0.13 -7.50 -7.87
CA ARG A 47 -0.36 -8.81 -7.42
C ARG A 47 -0.95 -9.61 -8.57
N VAL A 48 -1.79 -8.97 -9.38
CA VAL A 48 -2.43 -9.62 -10.53
C VAL A 48 -1.37 -10.08 -11.54
N ARG A 49 -0.39 -9.24 -11.83
CA ARG A 49 0.69 -9.59 -12.76
C ARG A 49 1.51 -10.76 -12.25
N LEU A 50 1.89 -10.74 -10.97
CA LEU A 50 2.69 -11.81 -10.37
C LEU A 50 1.92 -13.12 -10.34
N ALA A 51 0.64 -13.11 -9.97
CA ALA A 51 -0.20 -14.30 -9.98
C ALA A 51 -0.31 -14.90 -11.37
N ARG A 52 -0.45 -14.05 -12.39
CA ARG A 52 -0.49 -14.50 -13.79
C ARG A 52 0.83 -15.11 -14.23
N GLN A 53 1.95 -14.47 -13.87
CA GLN A 53 3.29 -15.00 -14.20
C GLN A 53 3.51 -16.36 -13.55
N ILE A 54 3.09 -16.53 -12.31
CA ILE A 54 3.19 -17.81 -11.60
C ILE A 54 2.36 -18.89 -12.33
N SER A 55 1.13 -18.58 -12.70
CA SER A 55 0.26 -19.50 -13.41
C SER A 55 0.84 -19.90 -14.76
N GLU A 56 1.35 -18.93 -15.51
CA GLU A 56 1.96 -19.18 -16.83
C GLU A 56 3.20 -20.05 -16.71
N LEU A 57 4.05 -19.76 -15.72
CA LEU A 57 5.28 -20.53 -15.50
C LEU A 57 4.94 -21.96 -15.03
N ALA A 58 3.98 -22.11 -14.14
CA ALA A 58 3.56 -23.43 -13.64
C ALA A 58 2.96 -24.30 -14.76
N ALA A 59 2.32 -23.68 -15.75
CA ALA A 59 1.72 -24.38 -16.89
C ALA A 59 2.72 -24.72 -18.00
N ARG A 60 3.95 -24.21 -17.91
CA ARG A 60 4.95 -24.40 -18.97
C ARG A 60 5.51 -25.82 -18.92
N ASP A 61 5.51 -26.49 -20.07
CA ASP A 61 6.07 -27.83 -20.23
C ASP A 61 7.50 -27.75 -20.78
N GLY A 62 8.36 -28.64 -20.31
CA GLY A 62 9.75 -28.71 -20.75
C GLY A 62 10.66 -27.70 -20.05
N GLY A 63 11.94 -27.71 -20.44
CA GLY A 63 12.94 -26.86 -19.83
C GLY A 63 13.55 -27.46 -18.56
N ASP A 64 14.37 -26.64 -17.86
CA ASP A 64 15.05 -27.06 -16.64
C ASP A 64 14.13 -26.93 -15.43
N ALA A 65 13.80 -28.07 -14.82
CA ALA A 65 12.90 -28.10 -13.66
C ALA A 65 13.47 -27.35 -12.45
N GLY A 66 14.80 -27.40 -12.26
CA GLY A 66 15.44 -26.68 -11.15
C GLY A 66 15.36 -25.17 -11.34
N GLU A 67 15.57 -24.69 -12.56
CA GLU A 67 15.46 -23.28 -12.90
C GLU A 67 14.01 -22.80 -12.76
N GLN A 68 13.05 -23.58 -13.23
CA GLN A 68 11.63 -23.27 -13.09
C GLN A 68 11.22 -23.15 -11.64
N THR A 69 11.70 -24.05 -10.78
CA THR A 69 11.42 -24.04 -9.33
C THR A 69 11.98 -22.76 -8.70
N ARG A 70 13.22 -22.37 -9.03
CA ARG A 70 13.81 -21.15 -8.52
C ARG A 70 13.03 -19.93 -8.92
N GLU A 71 12.58 -19.88 -10.18
CA GLU A 71 11.78 -18.76 -10.69
C GLU A 71 10.43 -18.68 -10.02
N LEU A 72 9.75 -19.83 -9.83
CA LEU A 72 8.48 -19.89 -9.10
C LEU A 72 8.63 -19.42 -7.66
N ASN A 73 9.71 -19.82 -6.98
CA ASN A 73 9.98 -19.39 -5.61
C ASN A 73 10.21 -17.89 -5.54
N SER A 74 10.95 -17.33 -6.50
CA SER A 74 11.20 -15.89 -6.56
C SER A 74 9.90 -15.10 -6.77
N LEU A 75 9.06 -15.54 -7.70
CA LEU A 75 7.77 -14.88 -7.96
C LEU A 75 6.83 -14.98 -6.77
N SER A 76 6.80 -16.15 -6.11
CA SER A 76 5.97 -16.38 -4.93
C SER A 76 6.38 -15.48 -3.76
N ALA A 77 7.70 -15.29 -3.57
CA ALA A 77 8.21 -14.39 -2.53
C ALA A 77 7.83 -12.93 -2.82
N ARG A 78 7.90 -12.53 -4.08
CA ARG A 78 7.49 -11.17 -4.50
C ARG A 78 5.99 -10.96 -4.31
N LEU A 79 5.18 -11.98 -4.63
CA LEU A 79 3.73 -11.91 -4.41
C LEU A 79 3.41 -11.78 -2.93
N ALA A 80 4.05 -12.58 -2.07
CA ALA A 80 3.86 -12.51 -0.63
C ALA A 80 4.22 -11.13 -0.08
N LYS A 81 5.31 -10.53 -0.58
CA LYS A 81 5.71 -9.18 -0.17
C LYS A 81 4.69 -8.14 -0.60
N ALA A 82 4.20 -8.20 -1.84
CA ALA A 82 3.18 -7.28 -2.33
C ALA A 82 1.88 -7.41 -1.53
N ASP A 83 1.47 -8.63 -1.18
CA ASP A 83 0.30 -8.88 -0.33
C ASP A 83 0.46 -8.27 1.05
N GLY A 84 1.61 -8.45 1.67
CA GLY A 84 1.90 -7.89 3.00
C GLY A 84 1.93 -6.37 2.99
N ASP A 85 2.60 -5.78 2.00
CA ASP A 85 2.67 -4.33 1.83
C ASP A 85 1.28 -3.73 1.62
N LEU A 86 0.46 -4.37 0.79
CA LEU A 86 -0.89 -3.90 0.51
C LEU A 86 -1.79 -3.99 1.74
N SER A 87 -1.72 -5.08 2.50
CA SER A 87 -2.50 -5.26 3.72
C SER A 87 -2.16 -4.19 4.75
N ARG A 88 -0.87 -3.94 4.96
CA ARG A 88 -0.40 -2.91 5.88
C ARG A 88 -0.85 -1.52 5.43
N LEU A 89 -0.70 -1.23 4.14
CA LEU A 89 -1.09 0.06 3.57
C LEU A 89 -2.59 0.30 3.74
N ARG A 90 -3.43 -0.70 3.49
CA ARG A 90 -4.88 -0.58 3.65
C ARG A 90 -5.29 -0.28 5.10
N LEU A 91 -4.60 -0.89 6.08
CA LEU A 91 -4.86 -0.60 7.49
C LEU A 91 -4.55 0.85 7.83
N VAL A 92 -3.39 1.33 7.39
CA VAL A 92 -2.97 2.72 7.65
C VAL A 92 -3.88 3.70 6.93
N LEU A 93 -4.23 3.42 5.68
CA LEU A 93 -5.15 4.27 4.90
C LEU A 93 -6.54 4.34 5.55
N GLY A 94 -7.04 3.22 6.05
CA GLY A 94 -8.32 3.19 6.76
C GLY A 94 -8.31 4.07 8.00
N ALA A 95 -7.24 4.00 8.80
CA ALA A 95 -7.07 4.82 9.99
C ALA A 95 -6.97 6.30 9.63
N LEU A 96 -6.18 6.63 8.60
CA LEU A 96 -5.99 8.02 8.18
C LEU A 96 -7.26 8.61 7.57
N ARG A 97 -8.03 7.79 6.84
CA ARG A 97 -9.33 8.21 6.28
C ARG A 97 -10.30 8.59 7.39
N ARG A 98 -10.35 7.80 8.48
CA ARG A 98 -11.18 8.13 9.63
C ARG A 98 -10.76 9.45 10.25
N ARG A 99 -9.46 9.69 10.32
CA ARG A 99 -8.90 10.93 10.85
C ARG A 99 -9.27 12.14 9.98
N ALA A 100 -9.16 12.00 8.67
CA ALA A 100 -9.55 13.04 7.72
C ALA A 100 -11.06 13.34 7.81
N LYS A 101 -11.88 12.30 7.96
CA LYS A 101 -13.32 12.45 8.12
C LYS A 101 -13.64 13.23 9.41
N ALA A 102 -12.98 12.93 10.50
CA ALA A 102 -13.17 13.66 11.76
C ALA A 102 -12.72 15.12 11.62
N ALA A 103 -11.59 15.38 10.96
CA ALA A 103 -11.11 16.73 10.72
C ALA A 103 -12.07 17.54 9.84
N ARG A 104 -12.65 16.89 8.82
CA ARG A 104 -13.64 17.53 7.94
C ARG A 104 -14.92 17.88 8.71
N ALA A 105 -15.38 16.98 9.57
CA ALA A 105 -16.55 17.24 10.42
C ALA A 105 -16.31 18.39 11.39
N ALA A 106 -15.12 18.47 12.00
CA ALA A 106 -14.73 19.55 12.90
C ALA A 106 -14.70 20.91 12.17
N THR A 107 -14.18 20.93 10.94
CA THR A 107 -14.18 22.14 10.11
C THR A 107 -15.60 22.59 9.76
N ALA A 108 -16.47 21.66 9.42
CA ALA A 108 -17.87 21.96 9.09
C ALA A 108 -18.65 22.46 10.31
N ALA A 109 -18.31 22.01 11.51
CA ALA A 109 -18.97 22.41 12.75
C ALA A 109 -18.51 23.78 13.26
N ALA A 110 -17.35 24.24 12.80
CA ALA A 110 -16.82 25.55 13.18
C ALA A 110 -17.49 26.64 12.32
#